data_7240b3a681b65ef696abd3402d3a85f3
#
_entry.id   7240b3a681b65ef696abd3402d3a85f3
#
_cell.length_a   1.000
_cell.length_b   1.000
_cell.length_c   1.000
_cell.angle_alpha   90.00
_cell.angle_beta   90.00
_cell.angle_gamma   90.00
#
_symmetry.space_group_name_H-M   'P 1'
#
loop_
_entity.id
_entity.type
_entity.pdbx_description
1 polymer ?
#
loop_
_entity_poly.entity_id
_entity_poly.type
_entity_poly.pdbx_seq_one_letter_code
_entity_poly.pdbx_strand_id
1 'polypeptide(L)'
;GYLAMVGGMTRVDRDVPPYCLAEGHPGRMRGLNKVGIKRKNIDKDNKEEYLQLKKIWNLLFKSDYVISDGLKIATQENLLPSSLRLCEFIELSIGKGRRGLMPSLMSINK
;
A
#
# COMPACT_ATOMS: atom_id res chain seq x y z
N GLY A 1 -6.87 6.38 0.70
CA GLY A 1 -5.66 6.96 1.28
C GLY A 1 -5.01 7.98 0.35
N TYR A 2 -4.05 8.71 0.88
CA TYR A 2 -3.35 9.75 0.13
C TYR A 2 -2.70 9.20 -1.14
N LEU A 3 -2.96 9.86 -2.27
CA LEU A 3 -2.51 9.42 -3.60
C LEU A 3 -2.93 7.98 -3.98
N ALA A 4 -3.91 7.40 -3.30
CA ALA A 4 -4.48 6.14 -3.72
C ALA A 4 -5.29 6.35 -5.01
N MET A 5 -5.28 5.36 -5.89
CA MET A 5 -6.03 5.38 -7.14
C MET A 5 -6.90 4.15 -7.25
N VAL A 6 -8.14 4.34 -7.68
CA VAL A 6 -9.08 3.26 -7.92
C VAL A 6 -9.44 3.28 -9.40
N GLY A 7 -9.21 2.18 -10.09
CA GLY A 7 -9.52 2.05 -11.51
C GLY A 7 -11.01 2.10 -11.79
N GLY A 8 -11.39 2.37 -13.04
CA GLY A 8 -12.80 2.42 -13.44
C GLY A 8 -13.51 1.09 -13.20
N MET A 9 -14.79 1.16 -12.83
CA MET A 9 -15.64 -0.03 -12.59
C MET A 9 -15.13 -0.92 -11.45
N THR A 10 -14.27 -0.42 -10.56
CA THR A 10 -13.73 -1.19 -9.45
C THR A 10 -14.72 -1.22 -8.29
N ARG A 11 -14.93 -2.41 -7.74
CA ARG A 11 -15.71 -2.58 -6.52
C ARG A 11 -14.79 -2.39 -5.31
N VAL A 12 -15.05 -1.35 -4.52
CA VAL A 12 -14.26 -1.05 -3.32
C VAL A 12 -15.11 -1.29 -2.08
N ASP A 13 -14.78 -2.31 -1.31
CA ASP A 13 -15.43 -2.64 -0.05
C ASP A 13 -14.45 -2.70 1.14
N ARG A 14 -13.19 -2.38 0.90
CA ARG A 14 -12.13 -2.35 1.91
C ARG A 14 -11.24 -1.12 1.72
N ASP A 15 -10.42 -0.85 2.72
CA ASP A 15 -9.53 0.31 2.70
C ASP A 15 -8.44 0.17 1.62
N VAL A 16 -8.25 1.22 0.84
CA VAL A 16 -7.17 1.32 -0.14
C VAL A 16 -6.06 2.19 0.45
N PRO A 17 -4.87 1.64 0.70
CA PRO A 17 -3.81 2.38 1.37
C PRO A 17 -3.21 3.49 0.50
N PRO A 18 -2.51 4.45 1.10
CA PRO A 18 -1.87 5.54 0.35
C PRO A 18 -0.92 5.01 -0.71
N TYR A 19 -0.80 5.75 -1.79
CA TYR A 19 0.11 5.50 -2.92
C TYR A 19 -0.21 4.23 -3.72
N CYS A 20 -1.27 3.51 -3.41
CA CYS A 20 -1.59 2.23 -4.05
C CYS A 20 -2.62 2.37 -5.14
N LEU A 21 -2.57 1.45 -6.11
CA LEU A 21 -3.54 1.32 -7.19
C LEU A 21 -4.42 0.10 -6.92
N ALA A 22 -5.74 0.30 -6.92
CA ALA A 22 -6.73 -0.76 -6.79
C ALA A 22 -7.54 -0.88 -8.07
N GLU A 23 -7.77 -2.09 -8.53
CA GLU A 23 -8.57 -2.37 -9.73
C GLU A 23 -9.31 -3.69 -9.60
N GLY A 24 -10.37 -3.84 -10.37
CA GLY A 24 -11.05 -5.10 -10.56
C GLY A 24 -12.37 -5.23 -9.83
N HIS A 25 -13.04 -6.33 -10.09
CA HIS A 25 -14.33 -6.67 -9.50
C HIS A 25 -14.32 -8.15 -9.10
N PRO A 26 -14.06 -8.47 -7.80
CA PRO A 26 -13.84 -7.56 -6.68
C PRO A 26 -12.53 -6.80 -6.79
N GLY A 27 -12.45 -5.64 -6.12
CA GLY A 27 -11.26 -4.82 -6.13
C GLY A 27 -10.07 -5.49 -5.44
N ARG A 28 -8.89 -5.33 -6.04
CA ARG A 28 -7.62 -5.81 -5.48
C ARG A 28 -6.53 -4.79 -5.73
N MET A 29 -5.57 -4.73 -4.83
CA MET A 29 -4.41 -3.86 -5.04
C MET A 29 -3.47 -4.45 -6.06
N ARG A 30 -3.13 -3.65 -7.07
CA ARG A 30 -2.29 -4.04 -8.20
C ARG A 30 -0.83 -3.62 -8.02
N GLY A 31 -0.61 -2.51 -7.35
CA GLY A 31 0.72 -1.97 -7.18
C GLY A 31 0.66 -0.56 -6.63
N LEU A 32 1.73 0.17 -6.81
CA LEU A 32 1.79 1.59 -6.48
C LEU A 32 1.13 2.42 -7.57
N ASN A 33 0.53 3.54 -7.17
CA ASN A 33 0.00 4.52 -8.12
C ASN A 33 1.15 5.32 -8.74
N LYS A 34 1.80 4.75 -9.74
CA LYS A 34 2.97 5.35 -10.39
C LYS A 34 2.66 6.71 -11.02
N VAL A 35 1.47 6.87 -11.57
CA VAL A 35 1.05 8.15 -12.19
C VAL A 35 0.97 9.25 -11.14
N GLY A 36 0.29 9.01 -10.02
CA GLY A 36 0.16 9.98 -8.94
C GLY A 36 1.50 10.32 -8.30
N ILE A 37 2.34 9.31 -8.08
CA ILE A 37 3.68 9.48 -7.53
C ILE A 37 4.53 10.36 -8.44
N LYS A 38 4.47 10.12 -9.76
CA LYS A 38 5.20 10.90 -10.75
C LYS A 38 4.70 12.35 -10.81
N ARG A 39 3.39 12.57 -10.76
CA ARG A 39 2.81 13.93 -10.76
C ARG A 39 3.24 14.74 -9.54
N LYS A 40 3.50 14.10 -8.42
CA LYS A 40 4.01 14.75 -7.21
C LYS A 40 5.54 14.80 -7.17
N ASN A 41 6.21 14.33 -8.21
CA ASN A 41 7.68 14.27 -8.35
C ASN A 41 8.38 13.51 -7.22
N ILE A 42 7.69 12.60 -6.56
CA ILE A 42 8.27 11.83 -5.45
C ILE A 42 9.40 10.94 -5.95
N ASP A 43 9.23 10.35 -7.15
CA ASP A 43 10.22 9.47 -7.75
C ASP A 43 11.49 10.21 -8.23
N LYS A 44 11.41 11.52 -8.53
CA LYS A 44 12.54 12.33 -9.00
C LYS A 44 13.21 13.11 -7.87
N ASP A 45 12.39 13.83 -7.09
CA ASP A 45 12.90 14.74 -6.05
C ASP A 45 13.31 14.00 -4.78
N ASN A 46 12.74 12.81 -4.56
CA ASN A 46 13.05 11.97 -3.41
C ASN A 46 13.18 10.51 -3.84
N LYS A 47 14.18 10.22 -4.64
CA LYS A 47 14.41 8.89 -5.17
C LYS A 47 14.56 7.83 -4.07
N GLU A 48 15.26 8.18 -2.98
CA GLU A 48 15.43 7.30 -1.84
C GLU A 48 14.11 6.97 -1.17
N GLU A 49 13.25 7.96 -1.02
CA GLU A 49 11.91 7.78 -0.46
C GLU A 49 11.05 6.86 -1.33
N TYR A 50 11.12 7.04 -2.64
CA TYR A 50 10.40 6.18 -3.59
C TYR A 50 10.91 4.73 -3.55
N LEU A 51 12.22 4.54 -3.51
CA LEU A 51 12.81 3.20 -3.43
C LEU A 51 12.42 2.49 -2.14
N GLN A 52 12.41 3.21 -1.02
CA GLN A 52 11.96 2.65 0.25
C GLN A 52 10.47 2.27 0.19
N LEU A 53 9.63 3.12 -0.40
CA LEU A 53 8.21 2.86 -0.55
C LEU A 53 7.97 1.58 -1.36
N LYS A 54 8.70 1.39 -2.46
CA LYS A 54 8.63 0.17 -3.29
C LYS A 54 9.05 -1.07 -2.49
N LYS A 55 10.14 -0.97 -1.76
CA LYS A 55 10.64 -2.06 -0.93
C LYS A 55 9.61 -2.49 0.12
N ILE A 56 9.02 -1.53 0.80
CA ILE A 56 8.03 -1.80 1.84
C ILE A 56 6.74 -2.35 1.23
N TRP A 57 6.30 -1.80 0.09
CA TRP A 57 5.12 -2.32 -0.60
C TRP A 57 5.31 -3.79 -0.97
N ASN A 58 6.49 -4.15 -1.50
CA ASN A 58 6.80 -5.53 -1.85
C ASN A 58 6.81 -6.43 -0.61
N LEU A 59 7.37 -5.95 0.49
CA LEU A 59 7.40 -6.70 1.76
C LEU A 59 5.98 -6.98 2.27
N LEU A 60 5.09 -5.98 2.19
CA LEU A 60 3.74 -6.10 2.73
C LEU A 60 2.80 -6.91 1.83
N PHE A 61 2.93 -6.78 0.50
CA PHE A 61 1.95 -7.31 -0.44
C PHE A 61 2.45 -8.37 -1.40
N LYS A 62 3.75 -8.54 -1.54
CA LYS A 62 4.34 -9.53 -2.45
C LYS A 62 5.21 -10.58 -1.77
N SER A 63 5.37 -10.49 -0.46
CA SER A 63 6.13 -11.50 0.29
C SER A 63 5.23 -12.59 0.84
N ASP A 64 5.83 -13.61 1.44
CA ASP A 64 5.10 -14.68 2.12
C ASP A 64 4.65 -14.31 3.52
N TYR A 65 5.07 -13.15 4.03
CA TYR A 65 4.65 -12.68 5.34
C TYR A 65 3.17 -12.29 5.35
N VAL A 66 2.48 -12.54 6.47
CA VAL A 66 1.19 -11.91 6.68
C VAL A 66 1.41 -10.41 6.94
N ILE A 67 0.38 -9.60 6.68
CA ILE A 67 0.51 -8.13 6.75
C ILE A 67 1.07 -7.66 8.10
N SER A 68 0.57 -8.22 9.22
CA SER A 68 1.01 -7.79 10.55
C SER A 68 2.50 -8.06 10.78
N ASP A 69 3.02 -9.18 10.29
CA ASP A 69 4.44 -9.53 10.42
C ASP A 69 5.30 -8.67 9.50
N GLY A 70 4.86 -8.47 8.26
CA GLY A 70 5.54 -7.58 7.32
C GLY A 70 5.62 -6.16 7.85
N LEU A 71 4.55 -5.68 8.48
CA LEU A 71 4.49 -4.35 9.08
C LEU A 71 5.51 -4.21 10.23
N LYS A 72 5.64 -5.23 11.08
CA LYS A 72 6.66 -5.22 12.15
C LYS A 72 8.07 -5.15 11.59
N ILE A 73 8.36 -5.89 10.53
CA ILE A 73 9.66 -5.85 9.86
C ILE A 73 9.91 -4.46 9.27
N ALA A 74 8.93 -3.91 8.58
CA ALA A 74 9.04 -2.60 7.95
C ALA A 74 9.31 -1.50 8.97
N THR A 75 8.64 -1.53 10.11
CA THR A 75 8.77 -0.48 11.15
C THR A 75 10.06 -0.57 11.95
N GLN A 76 10.88 -1.60 11.76
CA GLN A 76 12.22 -1.67 12.33
C GLN A 76 13.20 -0.74 11.61
N GLU A 77 12.88 -0.31 10.41
CA GLU A 77 13.69 0.64 9.65
C GLU A 77 13.31 2.08 9.99
N ASN A 78 14.21 3.01 9.67
CA ASN A 78 13.94 4.44 9.78
C ASN A 78 13.09 4.85 8.56
N LEU A 79 11.78 4.98 8.75
CA LEU A 79 10.83 5.23 7.67
C LEU A 79 10.81 6.70 7.24
N LEU A 80 10.96 6.94 5.94
CA LEU A 80 10.75 8.24 5.33
C LEU A 80 9.25 8.55 5.24
N PRO A 81 8.85 9.82 5.02
CA PRO A 81 7.44 10.22 5.16
C PRO A 81 6.42 9.39 4.38
N SER A 82 6.70 9.02 3.13
CA SER A 82 5.75 8.23 2.33
C SER A 82 5.55 6.82 2.90
N SER A 83 6.65 6.17 3.29
CA SER A 83 6.60 4.83 3.88
C SER A 83 5.93 4.85 5.24
N LEU A 84 6.20 5.89 6.04
CA LEU A 84 5.56 6.05 7.35
C LEU A 84 4.05 6.22 7.19
N ARG A 85 3.61 7.04 6.23
CA ARG A 85 2.19 7.25 5.95
C ARG A 85 1.51 5.94 5.54
N LEU A 86 2.17 5.15 4.68
CA LEU A 86 1.66 3.86 4.27
C LEU A 86 1.49 2.92 5.47
N CYS A 87 2.51 2.77 6.29
CA CYS A 87 2.49 1.88 7.44
C CYS A 87 1.46 2.30 8.50
N GLU A 88 1.36 3.59 8.79
CA GLU A 88 0.37 4.10 9.75
C GLU A 88 -1.06 3.83 9.29
N PHE A 89 -1.33 4.03 7.99
CA PHE A 89 -2.65 3.74 7.42
C PHE A 89 -2.99 2.25 7.58
N ILE A 90 -2.03 1.38 7.29
CA ILE A 90 -2.24 -0.07 7.38
C ILE A 90 -2.48 -0.50 8.83
N GLU A 91 -1.75 0.04 9.79
CA GLU A 91 -1.99 -0.23 11.21
C GLU A 91 -3.42 0.10 11.62
N LEU A 92 -3.91 1.25 11.20
CA LEU A 92 -5.28 1.66 11.50
C LEU A 92 -6.29 0.75 10.80
N SER A 93 -6.02 0.39 9.54
CA SER A 93 -6.92 -0.39 8.72
C SER A 93 -7.13 -1.82 9.24
N ILE A 94 -6.09 -2.44 9.80
CA ILE A 94 -6.18 -3.80 10.36
C ILE A 94 -6.63 -3.80 11.81
N GLY A 95 -6.87 -2.63 12.41
CA GLY A 95 -7.37 -2.52 13.78
C GLY A 95 -8.82 -2.93 13.92
N LYS A 96 -9.24 -3.08 15.17
CA LYS A 96 -10.62 -3.49 15.49
C LYS A 96 -11.65 -2.49 14.97
N GLY A 97 -12.79 -3.00 14.51
CA GLY A 97 -13.92 -2.19 14.07
C GLY A 97 -13.82 -1.68 12.64
N ARG A 98 -12.78 -2.06 11.91
CA ARG A 98 -12.58 -1.67 10.51
C ARG A 98 -12.81 -2.86 9.59
N ARG A 99 -13.23 -2.58 8.34
CA ARG A 99 -13.38 -3.63 7.32
C ARG A 99 -12.04 -4.23 6.93
N GLY A 100 -10.97 -3.51 7.20
CA GLY A 100 -9.63 -3.97 6.90
C GLY A 100 -9.13 -3.50 5.55
N LEU A 101 -7.92 -3.94 5.27
CA LEU A 101 -7.16 -3.55 4.08
C LEU A 101 -7.60 -4.36 2.87
N MET A 102 -7.67 -3.71 1.70
CA MET A 102 -7.91 -4.41 0.45
C MET A 102 -6.73 -5.36 0.17
N PRO A 103 -6.98 -6.64 -0.14
CA PRO A 103 -5.89 -7.58 -0.42
C PRO A 103 -5.24 -7.31 -1.78
N SER A 104 -3.99 -7.73 -1.93
CA SER A 104 -3.33 -7.73 -3.22
C SER A 104 -3.77 -8.92 -4.04
N LEU A 105 -3.42 -8.95 -5.32
CA LEU A 105 -3.69 -10.09 -6.19
C LEU A 105 -3.04 -11.37 -5.67
N MET A 106 -1.86 -11.26 -5.06
CA MET A 106 -1.12 -12.42 -4.55
C MET A 106 -1.69 -13.02 -3.28
N SER A 107 -2.54 -12.28 -2.55
CA SER A 107 -3.13 -12.75 -1.30
C SER A 107 -4.55 -13.29 -1.45
N ILE A 108 -5.02 -13.51 -2.66
CA ILE A 108 -6.39 -14.01 -2.92
C ILE A 108 -6.64 -15.35 -2.22
N ASN A 109 -5.63 -16.20 -2.14
CA ASN A 109 -5.74 -17.53 -1.56
C ASN A 109 -5.24 -17.63 -0.11
N LYS A 110 -5.01 -16.52 0.54
CA LYS A 110 -4.52 -16.50 1.92
C LYS A 110 -5.62 -16.21 2.93
#